data_765710c8b8fd2f6d625e0f2f261bb5b8
#
_entry.id   765710c8b8fd2f6d625e0f2f261bb5b8
#
_cell.length_a   1.000
_cell.length_b   1.000
_cell.length_c   1.000
_cell.angle_alpha   90.00
_cell.angle_beta   90.00
_cell.angle_gamma   90.00
#
_symmetry.space_group_name_H-M   'P 1'
#
loop_
_entity.id
_entity.type
_entity.pdbx_description
1 polymer ?
#
loop_
_entity_poly.entity_id
_entity_poly.type
_entity_poly.pdbx_seq_one_letter_code
_entity_poly.pdbx_strand_id
1 'polypeptide(L)'
;MTWFDYSLEPKSDIAFIDMKSFYASVECVDRGLHPLKTSLCVMSRADNSAGLILASSPMFKKVFGKSNVGRSYDLPFDVKTRKFSYYNARKQGLPTTIDYVRYIEKWAKSTVIVPPRMDTYIAVNMEIQKIFQDFAAPDDIYPYSIDEGFIDLTSSLNYFVPDKSISRKDKLDIISAAIQKKIWRKTGIYSTVGMSNANPLLAKLALDNEAKKTPTMRANWSYEDVEKKVWSIPKMTDFWGIGNRMEKRLHSLGIFSIKELAKANPDLIKKEFGIMGLELWFHANGIDESNVHKPYKPKSKGIGNSQVLPRDYVKQRDIEIILREMAEQVAVRLRRAGKKATVVSIHLGYSKVEQKRSIHTQ
;
A
#
# COMPACT_ATOMS: atom_id res chain seq x y z
N MET A 1 -21.28 -11.23 21.10
CA MET A 1 -22.32 -11.58 20.10
C MET A 1 -22.24 -10.54 19.00
N THR A 2 -22.07 -10.99 17.75
CA THR A 2 -22.18 -10.13 16.57
C THR A 2 -23.66 -9.81 16.34
N TRP A 3 -23.92 -8.61 15.84
CA TRP A 3 -25.27 -8.17 15.45
C TRP A 3 -25.76 -8.84 14.14
N PHE A 4 -24.87 -9.59 13.47
CA PHE A 4 -25.07 -10.09 12.13
C PHE A 4 -25.15 -11.61 12.08
N ASP A 5 -26.06 -12.10 11.29
CA ASP A 5 -26.10 -13.50 10.87
C ASP A 5 -25.26 -13.68 9.60
N TYR A 6 -24.02 -14.08 9.78
CA TYR A 6 -23.09 -14.30 8.66
C TYR A 6 -23.50 -15.44 7.71
N SER A 7 -24.53 -16.21 8.04
CA SER A 7 -25.06 -17.21 7.09
C SER A 7 -25.74 -16.56 5.88
N LEU A 8 -26.20 -15.33 6.05
CA LEU A 8 -26.86 -14.52 5.01
C LEU A 8 -25.88 -13.70 4.16
N GLU A 9 -24.63 -13.59 4.61
CA GLU A 9 -23.62 -12.78 3.95
C GLU A 9 -22.94 -13.52 2.79
N PRO A 10 -22.40 -12.81 1.79
CA PRO A 10 -21.67 -13.39 0.66
C PRO A 10 -20.52 -14.30 1.12
N LYS A 11 -20.28 -15.38 0.38
CA LYS A 11 -19.18 -16.32 0.63
C LYS A 11 -18.38 -16.55 -0.63
N SER A 12 -17.38 -15.71 -0.84
CA SER A 12 -16.43 -15.80 -1.95
C SER A 12 -15.06 -16.26 -1.49
N ASP A 13 -14.34 -17.00 -2.32
CA ASP A 13 -12.98 -17.47 -2.07
C ASP A 13 -11.98 -16.47 -2.65
N ILE A 14 -11.61 -15.48 -1.86
CA ILE A 14 -10.79 -14.35 -2.29
C ILE A 14 -9.33 -14.54 -1.86
N ALA A 15 -8.40 -14.37 -2.81
CA ALA A 15 -6.99 -14.14 -2.54
C ALA A 15 -6.63 -12.69 -2.85
N PHE A 16 -6.09 -11.97 -1.87
CA PHE A 16 -5.50 -10.66 -2.06
C PHE A 16 -3.98 -10.79 -2.01
N ILE A 17 -3.31 -10.44 -3.10
CA ILE A 17 -1.88 -10.71 -3.32
C ILE A 17 -1.12 -9.39 -3.40
N ASP A 18 -0.05 -9.27 -2.62
CA ASP A 18 0.84 -8.11 -2.53
C ASP A 18 2.29 -8.55 -2.82
N MET A 19 2.95 -7.86 -3.74
CA MET A 19 4.36 -8.12 -4.08
C MET A 19 5.28 -7.48 -3.05
N LYS A 20 6.09 -8.28 -2.39
CA LYS A 20 6.93 -7.82 -1.29
C LYS A 20 7.96 -6.78 -1.73
N SER A 21 7.78 -5.51 -1.28
CA SER A 21 8.66 -4.39 -1.62
C SER A 21 8.89 -4.27 -3.13
N PHE A 22 7.83 -4.24 -3.92
CA PHE A 22 7.80 -4.49 -5.36
C PHE A 22 8.94 -3.84 -6.14
N TYR A 23 9.03 -2.51 -6.17
CA TYR A 23 10.07 -1.83 -6.96
C TYR A 23 11.48 -2.23 -6.53
N ALA A 24 11.72 -2.34 -5.22
CA ALA A 24 13.01 -2.77 -4.72
C ALA A 24 13.31 -4.23 -5.06
N SER A 25 12.30 -5.09 -5.09
CA SER A 25 12.43 -6.50 -5.49
C SER A 25 12.75 -6.62 -6.98
N VAL A 26 12.07 -5.88 -7.85
CA VAL A 26 12.37 -5.81 -9.28
C VAL A 26 13.83 -5.38 -9.50
N GLU A 27 14.26 -4.31 -8.83
CA GLU A 27 15.63 -3.81 -8.94
C GLU A 27 16.68 -4.80 -8.43
N CYS A 28 16.36 -5.57 -7.39
CA CYS A 28 17.24 -6.63 -6.90
C CYS A 28 17.37 -7.76 -7.94
N VAL A 29 16.24 -8.30 -8.42
CA VAL A 29 16.22 -9.42 -9.36
C VAL A 29 16.97 -9.07 -10.64
N ASP A 30 16.71 -7.91 -11.21
CA ASP A 30 17.33 -7.44 -12.45
C ASP A 30 18.87 -7.31 -12.35
N ARG A 31 19.39 -7.15 -11.13
CA ARG A 31 20.83 -7.11 -10.82
C ARG A 31 21.41 -8.42 -10.31
N GLY A 32 20.66 -9.51 -10.34
CA GLY A 32 21.08 -10.79 -9.78
C GLY A 32 21.21 -10.79 -8.24
N LEU A 33 20.56 -9.85 -7.56
CA LEU A 33 20.58 -9.71 -6.11
C LEU A 33 19.35 -10.35 -5.46
N HIS A 34 19.50 -10.85 -4.24
CA HIS A 34 18.41 -11.50 -3.53
C HIS A 34 17.45 -10.46 -2.90
N PRO A 35 16.16 -10.40 -3.28
CA PRO A 35 15.21 -9.35 -2.84
C PRO A 35 15.04 -9.23 -1.32
N LEU A 36 15.09 -10.34 -0.58
CA LEU A 36 14.88 -10.35 0.86
C LEU A 36 16.16 -10.11 1.68
N LYS A 37 17.34 -10.37 1.08
CA LYS A 37 18.63 -10.35 1.79
C LYS A 37 19.49 -9.13 1.46
N THR A 38 19.21 -8.46 0.35
CA THR A 38 19.98 -7.28 -0.09
C THR A 38 19.37 -6.00 0.47
N SER A 39 20.19 -5.12 1.01
CA SER A 39 19.77 -3.77 1.36
C SER A 39 19.76 -2.90 0.10
N LEU A 40 18.57 -2.56 -0.38
CA LEU A 40 18.37 -1.74 -1.56
C LEU A 40 17.21 -0.76 -1.35
N CYS A 41 17.37 0.48 -1.82
CA CYS A 41 16.26 1.42 -1.93
C CYS A 41 16.19 2.07 -3.31
N VAL A 42 14.95 2.31 -3.75
CA VAL A 42 14.62 3.04 -4.97
C VAL A 42 14.33 4.48 -4.58
N MET A 43 15.08 5.43 -5.12
CA MET A 43 15.03 6.83 -4.73
C MET A 43 14.89 7.73 -5.94
N SER A 44 13.92 8.66 -5.92
CA SER A 44 13.59 9.53 -7.07
C SER A 44 14.73 10.46 -7.50
N ARG A 45 15.65 10.78 -6.59
CA ARG A 45 16.86 11.57 -6.83
C ARG A 45 17.99 10.98 -5.99
N ALA A 46 18.58 9.90 -6.50
CA ALA A 46 19.64 9.19 -5.81
C ALA A 46 20.94 10.00 -5.63
N ASP A 47 21.06 11.10 -6.36
CA ASP A 47 22.23 11.98 -6.40
C ASP A 47 22.16 13.16 -5.42
N ASN A 48 21.04 13.40 -4.75
CA ASN A 48 20.89 14.53 -3.83
C ASN A 48 20.13 14.18 -2.54
N SER A 49 20.26 15.05 -1.53
CA SER A 49 19.66 14.90 -0.20
C SER A 49 18.14 15.12 -0.15
N ALA A 50 17.50 15.53 -1.25
CA ALA A 50 16.05 15.79 -1.31
C ALA A 50 15.27 14.65 -1.98
N GLY A 51 15.93 13.54 -2.34
CA GLY A 51 15.29 12.40 -3.00
C GLY A 51 14.20 11.76 -2.15
N LEU A 52 13.10 11.38 -2.79
CA LEU A 52 12.02 10.62 -2.16
C LEU A 52 12.31 9.13 -2.29
N ILE A 53 12.30 8.41 -1.17
CA ILE A 53 12.42 6.95 -1.17
C ILE A 53 11.06 6.39 -1.57
N LEU A 54 10.97 5.81 -2.77
CA LEU A 54 9.74 5.26 -3.32
C LEU A 54 9.47 3.84 -2.84
N ALA A 55 10.53 3.05 -2.69
CA ALA A 55 10.47 1.69 -2.16
C ALA A 55 11.81 1.28 -1.55
N SER A 56 11.75 0.34 -0.62
CA SER A 56 12.94 -0.23 0.01
C SER A 56 12.76 -1.72 0.27
N SER A 57 13.86 -2.47 0.15
CA SER A 57 13.88 -3.90 0.39
C SER A 57 13.59 -4.26 1.85
N PRO A 58 13.16 -5.50 2.15
CA PRO A 58 12.95 -5.94 3.53
C PRO A 58 14.20 -5.80 4.42
N MET A 59 15.39 -6.06 3.87
CA MET A 59 16.64 -5.91 4.60
C MET A 59 16.92 -4.43 4.92
N PHE A 60 16.68 -3.52 3.99
CA PHE A 60 16.78 -2.07 4.22
C PHE A 60 15.84 -1.64 5.36
N LYS A 61 14.57 -2.06 5.31
CA LYS A 61 13.58 -1.75 6.36
C LYS A 61 13.98 -2.29 7.71
N LYS A 62 14.54 -3.51 7.77
CA LYS A 62 14.99 -4.15 9.00
C LYS A 62 16.12 -3.37 9.67
N VAL A 63 17.12 -2.93 8.91
CA VAL A 63 18.27 -2.20 9.43
C VAL A 63 17.90 -0.76 9.77
N PHE A 64 17.11 -0.10 8.93
CA PHE A 64 16.66 1.28 9.15
C PHE A 64 15.60 1.39 10.27
N GLY A 65 14.91 0.31 10.58
CA GLY A 65 13.88 0.27 11.62
C GLY A 65 12.59 1.01 11.29
N LYS A 66 12.40 1.43 10.02
CA LYS A 66 11.20 2.10 9.54
C LYS A 66 10.58 1.33 8.37
N SER A 67 9.26 1.13 8.43
CA SER A 67 8.50 0.49 7.36
C SER A 67 8.07 1.46 6.26
N ASN A 68 7.97 2.75 6.57
CA ASN A 68 7.41 3.76 5.69
C ASN A 68 8.48 4.45 4.84
N VAL A 69 8.03 4.85 3.65
CA VAL A 69 8.77 5.68 2.72
C VAL A 69 9.03 7.05 3.32
N GLY A 70 10.27 7.50 3.22
CA GLY A 70 10.72 8.80 3.70
C GLY A 70 11.52 9.53 2.62
N ARG A 71 12.20 10.59 3.03
CA ARG A 71 13.15 11.28 2.17
C ARG A 71 14.58 10.86 2.46
N SER A 72 15.49 11.13 1.55
CA SER A 72 16.92 10.84 1.74
C SER A 72 17.51 11.51 2.98
N TYR A 73 17.01 12.68 3.37
CA TYR A 73 17.44 13.34 4.61
C TYR A 73 16.90 12.69 5.90
N ASP A 74 15.98 11.73 5.80
CA ASP A 74 15.57 10.91 6.94
C ASP A 74 16.54 9.74 7.17
N LEU A 75 17.47 9.49 6.25
CA LEU A 75 18.50 8.48 6.43
C LEU A 75 19.57 8.95 7.42
N PRO A 76 20.08 8.06 8.29
CA PRO A 76 21.14 8.41 9.24
C PRO A 76 22.53 8.55 8.58
N PHE A 77 22.60 8.59 7.26
CA PHE A 77 23.82 8.78 6.48
C PHE A 77 23.58 9.66 5.24
N ASP A 78 24.64 10.28 4.77
CA ASP A 78 24.62 11.03 3.52
C ASP A 78 24.65 10.09 2.31
N VAL A 79 23.75 10.28 1.37
CA VAL A 79 23.54 9.39 0.22
C VAL A 79 24.73 9.32 -0.71
N LYS A 80 25.47 10.44 -0.88
CA LYS A 80 26.65 10.52 -1.77
C LYS A 80 27.91 9.97 -1.09
N THR A 81 28.20 10.50 0.08
CA THR A 81 29.46 10.18 0.78
C THR A 81 29.40 8.89 1.56
N ARG A 82 28.19 8.37 1.82
CA ARG A 82 27.95 7.19 2.65
C ARG A 82 28.45 7.32 4.09
N LYS A 83 28.77 8.55 4.51
CA LYS A 83 29.17 8.85 5.87
C LYS A 83 27.96 9.09 6.77
N PHE A 84 28.11 8.80 8.04
CA PHE A 84 27.09 9.03 9.04
C PHE A 84 26.70 10.52 9.12
N SER A 85 25.39 10.78 9.19
CA SER A 85 24.85 12.14 9.36
C SER A 85 24.38 12.36 10.78
N TYR A 86 25.22 13.00 11.60
CA TYR A 86 24.89 13.36 12.99
C TYR A 86 23.63 14.24 13.08
N TYR A 87 23.43 15.15 12.13
CA TYR A 87 22.24 15.99 12.07
C TYR A 87 20.96 15.17 11.89
N ASN A 88 20.92 14.29 10.88
CA ASN A 88 19.76 13.45 10.61
C ASN A 88 19.50 12.46 11.76
N ALA A 89 20.55 11.88 12.33
CA ALA A 89 20.43 10.94 13.43
C ALA A 89 19.83 11.60 14.68
N ARG A 90 20.33 12.78 15.08
CA ARG A 90 19.79 13.54 16.22
C ARG A 90 18.34 13.94 16.02
N LYS A 91 17.98 14.42 14.83
CA LYS A 91 16.59 14.78 14.48
C LYS A 91 15.61 13.61 14.65
N GLN A 92 16.11 12.38 14.51
CA GLN A 92 15.31 11.15 14.61
C GLN A 92 15.44 10.45 15.96
N GLY A 93 16.22 10.98 16.90
CA GLY A 93 16.49 10.36 18.19
C GLY A 93 17.32 9.07 18.08
N LEU A 94 18.12 8.91 17.02
CA LEU A 94 18.97 7.76 16.82
C LEU A 94 20.28 7.88 17.63
N PRO A 95 20.88 6.74 18.05
CA PRO A 95 22.17 6.75 18.75
C PRO A 95 23.29 7.40 17.94
N THR A 96 24.26 8.02 18.64
CA THR A 96 25.44 8.61 18.02
C THR A 96 26.73 8.03 18.61
N THR A 97 26.67 6.83 19.21
CA THR A 97 27.83 6.11 19.73
C THR A 97 28.74 5.66 18.58
N ILE A 98 30.02 5.48 18.87
CA ILE A 98 31.02 5.09 17.87
C ILE A 98 30.62 3.77 17.17
N ASP A 99 30.14 2.80 17.93
CA ASP A 99 29.72 1.50 17.38
C ASP A 99 28.50 1.62 16.45
N TYR A 100 27.51 2.46 16.83
CA TYR A 100 26.34 2.71 15.97
C TYR A 100 26.75 3.46 14.69
N VAL A 101 27.63 4.44 14.80
CA VAL A 101 28.16 5.17 13.62
C VAL A 101 28.86 4.21 12.67
N ARG A 102 29.76 3.35 13.18
CA ARG A 102 30.46 2.34 12.37
C ARG A 102 29.48 1.35 11.72
N TYR A 103 28.48 0.91 12.47
CA TYR A 103 27.42 0.01 11.95
C TYR A 103 26.66 0.65 10.79
N ILE A 104 26.21 1.90 10.96
CA ILE A 104 25.46 2.64 9.92
C ILE A 104 26.33 2.91 8.68
N GLU A 105 27.59 3.29 8.85
CA GLU A 105 28.49 3.52 7.70
C GLU A 105 28.79 2.23 6.94
N LYS A 106 28.97 1.11 7.63
CA LYS A 106 29.10 -0.20 7.00
C LYS A 106 27.85 -0.56 6.21
N TRP A 107 26.67 -0.37 6.80
CA TRP A 107 25.40 -0.60 6.12
C TRP A 107 25.20 0.35 4.92
N ALA A 108 25.49 1.64 5.09
CA ALA A 108 25.39 2.62 4.00
C ALA A 108 26.25 2.23 2.79
N LYS A 109 27.48 1.76 3.02
CA LYS A 109 28.40 1.29 1.96
C LYS A 109 27.88 0.04 1.24
N SER A 110 27.20 -0.87 1.96
CA SER A 110 26.62 -2.10 1.40
C SER A 110 25.22 -1.89 0.78
N THR A 111 24.59 -0.73 1.02
CA THR A 111 23.25 -0.44 0.53
C THR A 111 23.27 0.05 -0.92
N VAL A 112 22.50 -0.62 -1.76
CA VAL A 112 22.31 -0.22 -3.17
C VAL A 112 21.24 0.84 -3.23
N ILE A 113 21.52 1.98 -3.88
CA ILE A 113 20.56 3.08 -4.10
C ILE A 113 20.43 3.29 -5.60
N VAL A 114 19.22 3.21 -6.12
CA VAL A 114 18.93 3.25 -7.55
C VAL A 114 17.80 4.22 -7.87
N PRO A 115 17.80 4.84 -9.07
CA PRO A 115 16.66 5.61 -9.55
C PRO A 115 15.50 4.69 -9.93
N PRO A 116 14.23 5.17 -9.92
CA PRO A 116 13.09 4.41 -10.36
C PRO A 116 13.04 4.20 -11.86
N ARG A 117 12.59 3.01 -12.29
CA ARG A 117 12.35 2.63 -13.69
C ARG A 117 10.89 2.19 -13.86
N MET A 118 9.99 3.16 -13.96
CA MET A 118 8.55 2.90 -13.94
C MET A 118 8.08 1.98 -15.07
N ASP A 119 8.63 2.11 -16.27
CA ASP A 119 8.29 1.25 -17.41
C ASP A 119 8.62 -0.22 -17.12
N THR A 120 9.77 -0.48 -16.47
CA THR A 120 10.17 -1.84 -16.04
C THR A 120 9.19 -2.39 -15.00
N TYR A 121 8.77 -1.58 -14.03
CA TYR A 121 7.83 -2.02 -13.00
C TYR A 121 6.45 -2.33 -13.60
N ILE A 122 5.99 -1.52 -14.55
CA ILE A 122 4.74 -1.78 -15.28
C ILE A 122 4.84 -3.09 -16.07
N ALA A 123 5.95 -3.32 -16.78
CA ALA A 123 6.15 -4.54 -17.55
C ALA A 123 6.12 -5.79 -16.65
N VAL A 124 6.81 -5.76 -15.51
CA VAL A 124 6.79 -6.86 -14.54
C VAL A 124 5.41 -7.07 -13.94
N ASN A 125 4.67 -5.98 -13.61
CA ASN A 125 3.28 -6.08 -13.16
C ASN A 125 2.41 -6.78 -14.20
N MET A 126 2.52 -6.41 -15.48
CA MET A 126 1.75 -7.04 -16.56
C MET A 126 2.06 -8.53 -16.68
N GLU A 127 3.30 -8.94 -16.44
CA GLU A 127 3.66 -10.39 -16.39
C GLU A 127 3.00 -11.09 -15.21
N ILE A 128 2.97 -10.45 -14.04
CA ILE A 128 2.29 -10.99 -12.85
C ILE A 128 0.78 -11.10 -13.08
N GLN A 129 0.15 -10.11 -13.72
CA GLN A 129 -1.27 -10.19 -14.07
C GLN A 129 -1.58 -11.36 -15.02
N LYS A 130 -0.69 -11.68 -15.96
CA LYS A 130 -0.81 -12.90 -16.81
C LYS A 130 -0.71 -14.17 -15.98
N ILE A 131 0.14 -14.19 -14.94
CA ILE A 131 0.21 -15.34 -14.04
C ILE A 131 -1.12 -15.56 -13.31
N PHE A 132 -1.81 -14.49 -12.90
CA PHE A 132 -3.12 -14.60 -12.25
C PHE A 132 -4.16 -15.25 -13.18
N GLN A 133 -4.11 -14.95 -14.48
CA GLN A 133 -5.00 -15.54 -15.50
C GLN A 133 -4.80 -17.07 -15.69
N ASP A 134 -3.71 -17.63 -15.19
CA ASP A 134 -3.53 -19.09 -15.16
C ASP A 134 -4.37 -19.76 -14.07
N PHE A 135 -4.95 -18.99 -13.13
CA PHE A 135 -5.69 -19.49 -11.98
C PHE A 135 -7.15 -19.03 -11.94
N ALA A 136 -7.48 -17.93 -12.62
CA ALA A 136 -8.81 -17.35 -12.62
C ALA A 136 -9.12 -16.70 -13.98
N ALA A 137 -10.39 -16.54 -14.31
CA ALA A 137 -10.80 -15.82 -15.50
C ALA A 137 -10.45 -14.31 -15.37
N PRO A 138 -10.29 -13.58 -16.50
CA PRO A 138 -9.96 -12.15 -16.44
C PRO A 138 -10.94 -11.32 -15.62
N ASP A 139 -12.24 -11.66 -15.65
CA ASP A 139 -13.28 -10.96 -14.89
C ASP A 139 -13.25 -11.25 -13.38
N ASP A 140 -12.54 -12.34 -12.98
CA ASP A 140 -12.32 -12.73 -11.59
C ASP A 140 -11.07 -12.07 -11.00
N ILE A 141 -10.36 -11.21 -11.77
CA ILE A 141 -9.11 -10.56 -11.37
C ILE A 141 -9.32 -9.05 -11.32
N TYR A 142 -9.06 -8.45 -10.17
CA TYR A 142 -9.11 -7.00 -9.99
C TYR A 142 -7.74 -6.45 -9.59
N PRO A 143 -6.99 -5.82 -10.54
CA PRO A 143 -5.76 -5.11 -10.23
C PRO A 143 -6.07 -3.91 -9.32
N TYR A 144 -5.67 -3.99 -8.06
CA TYR A 144 -5.95 -2.95 -7.07
C TYR A 144 -4.91 -1.82 -7.11
N SER A 145 -3.64 -2.19 -7.25
CA SER A 145 -2.53 -1.25 -7.47
C SER A 145 -1.48 -1.87 -8.40
N ILE A 146 -0.30 -1.24 -8.52
CA ILE A 146 0.78 -1.75 -9.36
C ILE A 146 1.42 -3.03 -8.79
N ASP A 147 1.25 -3.30 -7.51
CA ASP A 147 1.84 -4.42 -6.80
C ASP A 147 0.85 -5.25 -6.00
N GLU A 148 -0.43 -4.92 -6.06
CA GLU A 148 -1.50 -5.60 -5.34
C GLU A 148 -2.70 -5.92 -6.25
N GLY A 149 -3.34 -7.05 -6.02
CA GLY A 149 -4.55 -7.43 -6.73
C GLY A 149 -5.41 -8.44 -5.98
N PHE A 150 -6.72 -8.37 -6.22
CA PHE A 150 -7.69 -9.38 -5.80
C PHE A 150 -7.89 -10.42 -6.89
N ILE A 151 -8.04 -11.66 -6.49
CA ILE A 151 -8.45 -12.78 -7.34
C ILE A 151 -9.62 -13.48 -6.64
N ASP A 152 -10.75 -13.59 -7.32
CA ASP A 152 -11.86 -14.44 -6.90
C ASP A 152 -11.61 -15.86 -7.45
N LEU A 153 -11.35 -16.79 -6.56
CA LEU A 153 -11.07 -18.19 -6.88
C LEU A 153 -12.30 -19.10 -6.70
N THR A 154 -13.47 -18.52 -6.40
CA THR A 154 -14.68 -19.29 -6.08
C THR A 154 -15.04 -20.27 -7.18
N SER A 155 -15.02 -19.83 -8.44
CA SER A 155 -15.35 -20.64 -9.60
C SER A 155 -14.29 -21.69 -9.93
N SER A 156 -13.01 -21.38 -9.67
CA SER A 156 -11.88 -22.22 -10.06
C SER A 156 -11.37 -23.14 -8.93
N LEU A 157 -11.84 -22.96 -7.69
CA LEU A 157 -11.35 -23.67 -6.52
C LEU A 157 -11.38 -25.20 -6.69
N ASN A 158 -12.51 -25.76 -7.11
CA ASN A 158 -12.67 -27.19 -7.30
C ASN A 158 -12.03 -27.73 -8.58
N TYR A 159 -11.74 -26.86 -9.55
CA TYR A 159 -11.00 -27.23 -10.74
C TYR A 159 -9.53 -27.54 -10.39
N PHE A 160 -8.90 -26.68 -9.59
CA PHE A 160 -7.50 -26.88 -9.18
C PHE A 160 -7.32 -27.91 -8.06
N VAL A 161 -8.30 -28.03 -7.16
CA VAL A 161 -8.28 -28.95 -6.03
C VAL A 161 -9.61 -29.73 -6.00
N PRO A 162 -9.75 -30.77 -6.84
CA PRO A 162 -11.02 -31.50 -6.99
C PRO A 162 -11.37 -32.40 -5.81
N ASP A 163 -10.41 -32.71 -4.93
CA ASP A 163 -10.62 -33.55 -3.78
C ASP A 163 -11.66 -32.95 -2.83
N LYS A 164 -12.79 -33.63 -2.64
CA LYS A 164 -13.91 -33.22 -1.79
C LYS A 164 -13.64 -33.36 -0.29
N SER A 165 -12.60 -34.12 0.09
CA SER A 165 -12.21 -34.30 1.49
C SER A 165 -11.46 -33.07 2.04
N ILE A 166 -10.87 -32.25 1.16
CA ILE A 166 -10.14 -31.05 1.53
C ILE A 166 -11.12 -29.89 1.76
N SER A 167 -10.97 -29.21 2.90
CA SER A 167 -11.82 -28.08 3.24
C SER A 167 -11.66 -26.92 2.22
N ARG A 168 -12.72 -26.12 2.05
CA ARG A 168 -12.69 -24.92 1.19
C ARG A 168 -11.54 -23.95 1.55
N LYS A 169 -11.26 -23.83 2.84
CA LYS A 169 -10.17 -23.03 3.40
C LYS A 169 -8.80 -23.57 2.98
N ASP A 170 -8.59 -24.87 3.09
CA ASP A 170 -7.32 -25.50 2.72
C ASP A 170 -7.11 -25.50 1.19
N LYS A 171 -8.17 -25.67 0.41
CA LYS A 171 -8.11 -25.51 -1.06
C LYS A 171 -7.60 -24.14 -1.46
N LEU A 172 -8.12 -23.09 -0.82
CA LEU A 172 -7.71 -21.71 -1.07
C LEU A 172 -6.23 -21.49 -0.71
N ASP A 173 -5.74 -22.06 0.39
CA ASP A 173 -4.31 -22.00 0.77
C ASP A 173 -3.42 -22.73 -0.23
N ILE A 174 -3.81 -23.92 -0.70
CA ILE A 174 -3.08 -24.71 -1.71
C ILE A 174 -2.92 -23.90 -3.01
N ILE A 175 -4.00 -23.30 -3.51
CA ILE A 175 -3.96 -22.52 -4.74
C ILE A 175 -3.13 -21.26 -4.54
N SER A 176 -3.29 -20.57 -3.42
CA SER A 176 -2.51 -19.39 -3.08
C SER A 176 -1.01 -19.68 -2.99
N ALA A 177 -0.64 -20.84 -2.44
CA ALA A 177 0.75 -21.31 -2.44
C ALA A 177 1.27 -21.58 -3.86
N ALA A 178 0.44 -22.15 -4.73
CA ALA A 178 0.79 -22.39 -6.14
C ALA A 178 1.00 -21.07 -6.90
N ILE A 179 0.14 -20.08 -6.68
CA ILE A 179 0.29 -18.72 -7.23
C ILE A 179 1.61 -18.09 -6.77
N GLN A 180 1.89 -18.06 -5.46
CA GLN A 180 3.15 -17.54 -4.92
C GLN A 180 4.37 -18.20 -5.56
N LYS A 181 4.35 -19.53 -5.66
CA LYS A 181 5.43 -20.31 -6.27
C LYS A 181 5.61 -19.97 -7.74
N LYS A 182 4.53 -19.76 -8.49
CA LYS A 182 4.56 -19.42 -9.92
C LYS A 182 5.11 -18.01 -10.13
N ILE A 183 4.67 -17.02 -9.33
CA ILE A 183 5.21 -15.65 -9.33
C ILE A 183 6.72 -15.71 -9.08
N TRP A 184 7.13 -16.34 -7.98
CA TRP A 184 8.56 -16.43 -7.65
C TRP A 184 9.39 -17.11 -8.74
N ARG A 185 8.92 -18.21 -9.33
CA ARG A 185 9.63 -18.93 -10.40
C ARG A 185 9.78 -18.09 -11.68
N LYS A 186 8.78 -17.29 -12.01
CA LYS A 186 8.78 -16.48 -13.23
C LYS A 186 9.50 -15.15 -13.07
N THR A 187 9.35 -14.52 -11.92
CA THR A 187 9.82 -13.13 -11.70
C THR A 187 10.90 -13.00 -10.64
N GLY A 188 11.21 -14.03 -9.86
CA GLY A 188 12.10 -13.96 -8.70
C GLY A 188 11.56 -13.14 -7.52
N ILE A 189 10.32 -12.67 -7.60
CA ILE A 189 9.69 -11.79 -6.61
C ILE A 189 8.88 -12.62 -5.61
N TYR A 190 9.01 -12.28 -4.33
CA TYR A 190 8.19 -12.86 -3.27
C TYR A 190 6.88 -12.11 -3.15
N SER A 191 5.81 -12.83 -2.87
CA SER A 191 4.48 -12.26 -2.62
C SER A 191 3.92 -12.68 -1.27
N THR A 192 3.06 -11.84 -0.72
CA THR A 192 2.27 -12.11 0.48
C THR A 192 0.82 -12.26 0.07
N VAL A 193 0.09 -13.21 0.66
CA VAL A 193 -1.31 -13.47 0.31
C VAL A 193 -2.18 -13.45 1.56
N GLY A 194 -3.14 -12.55 1.56
CA GLY A 194 -4.28 -12.61 2.47
C GLY A 194 -5.43 -13.32 1.78
N MET A 195 -6.06 -14.23 2.49
CA MET A 195 -7.15 -15.05 1.96
C MET A 195 -8.40 -14.87 2.80
N SER A 196 -9.55 -15.08 2.16
CA SER A 196 -10.83 -15.15 2.84
C SER A 196 -11.77 -16.10 2.11
N ASN A 197 -12.53 -16.88 2.87
CA ASN A 197 -13.68 -17.62 2.35
C ASN A 197 -15.00 -16.87 2.60
N ALA A 198 -14.92 -15.55 2.74
CA ALA A 198 -16.03 -14.65 3.02
C ALA A 198 -16.09 -13.51 1.99
N ASN A 199 -15.18 -12.53 2.05
CA ASN A 199 -15.22 -11.32 1.25
C ASN A 199 -13.83 -10.69 1.05
N PRO A 200 -13.68 -9.70 0.13
CA PRO A 200 -12.42 -9.02 -0.16
C PRO A 200 -11.81 -8.29 1.02
N LEU A 201 -12.62 -7.67 1.88
CA LEU A 201 -12.14 -6.94 3.06
C LEU A 201 -11.35 -7.85 4.01
N LEU A 202 -11.91 -9.02 4.35
CA LEU A 202 -11.25 -9.95 5.27
C LEU A 202 -9.96 -10.53 4.68
N ALA A 203 -9.90 -10.73 3.36
CA ALA A 203 -8.66 -11.08 2.66
C ALA A 203 -7.60 -9.98 2.80
N LYS A 204 -7.99 -8.70 2.60
CA LYS A 204 -7.09 -7.54 2.77
C LYS A 204 -6.61 -7.41 4.21
N LEU A 205 -7.48 -7.53 5.19
CA LEU A 205 -7.14 -7.47 6.62
C LEU A 205 -6.21 -8.61 7.04
N ALA A 206 -6.46 -9.83 6.55
CA ALA A 206 -5.58 -10.98 6.79
C ALA A 206 -4.17 -10.74 6.25
N LEU A 207 -4.05 -10.14 5.06
CA LEU A 207 -2.76 -9.78 4.48
C LEU A 207 -2.01 -8.78 5.36
N ASP A 208 -2.65 -7.67 5.70
CA ASP A 208 -1.99 -6.55 6.38
C ASP A 208 -1.64 -6.88 7.84
N ASN A 209 -2.49 -7.64 8.53
CA ASN A 209 -2.35 -7.85 9.98
C ASN A 209 -1.66 -9.18 10.34
N GLU A 210 -1.74 -10.22 9.50
CA GLU A 210 -1.20 -11.53 9.83
C GLU A 210 -0.22 -12.07 8.77
N ALA A 211 -0.59 -12.15 7.49
CA ALA A 211 0.21 -12.82 6.46
C ALA A 211 1.63 -12.26 6.32
N LYS A 212 1.82 -10.95 6.44
CA LYS A 212 3.14 -10.29 6.40
C LYS A 212 4.10 -10.74 7.49
N LYS A 213 3.58 -11.37 8.56
CA LYS A 213 4.33 -11.82 9.74
C LYS A 213 4.53 -13.33 9.79
N THR A 214 3.83 -14.10 8.95
CA THR A 214 3.95 -15.56 8.90
C THR A 214 5.13 -16.01 8.04
N PRO A 215 5.76 -17.15 8.33
CA PRO A 215 6.85 -17.70 7.49
C PRO A 215 6.39 -18.05 6.07
N THR A 216 5.13 -18.48 5.90
CA THR A 216 4.53 -18.81 4.61
C THR A 216 4.12 -17.58 3.81
N MET A 217 4.10 -16.40 4.45
CA MET A 217 3.55 -15.16 3.91
C MET A 217 2.09 -15.31 3.46
N ARG A 218 1.32 -16.16 4.18
CA ARG A 218 -0.11 -16.38 3.94
C ARG A 218 -0.88 -16.36 5.25
N ALA A 219 -2.12 -15.88 5.20
CA ALA A 219 -3.10 -15.96 6.28
C ALA A 219 -4.51 -15.99 5.70
N ASN A 220 -5.43 -16.67 6.38
CA ASN A 220 -6.84 -16.75 5.99
C ASN A 220 -7.71 -16.28 7.16
N TRP A 221 -8.56 -15.28 6.89
CA TRP A 221 -9.59 -14.78 7.81
C TRP A 221 -10.96 -14.94 7.17
N SER A 222 -11.89 -15.46 7.96
CA SER A 222 -13.29 -15.59 7.57
C SER A 222 -14.21 -14.95 8.62
N TYR A 223 -15.53 -15.09 8.48
CA TYR A 223 -16.48 -14.50 9.43
C TYR A 223 -16.27 -14.98 10.87
N GLU A 224 -15.85 -16.24 11.06
CA GLU A 224 -15.55 -16.81 12.38
C GLU A 224 -14.35 -16.16 13.07
N ASP A 225 -13.50 -15.49 12.29
CA ASP A 225 -12.30 -14.80 12.78
C ASP A 225 -12.59 -13.34 13.21
N VAL A 226 -13.77 -12.77 12.91
CA VAL A 226 -14.07 -11.35 13.14
C VAL A 226 -13.89 -10.97 14.61
N GLU A 227 -14.53 -11.67 15.54
CA GLU A 227 -14.42 -11.35 16.95
C GLU A 227 -12.99 -11.55 17.50
N LYS A 228 -12.30 -12.59 17.02
CA LYS A 228 -10.98 -12.97 17.54
C LYS A 228 -9.84 -12.18 16.91
N LYS A 229 -9.94 -11.86 15.62
CA LYS A 229 -8.83 -11.27 14.87
C LYS A 229 -9.11 -9.81 14.47
N VAL A 230 -10.28 -9.52 13.86
CA VAL A 230 -10.59 -8.16 13.42
C VAL A 230 -10.72 -7.21 14.61
N TRP A 231 -11.47 -7.59 15.64
CA TRP A 231 -11.64 -6.76 16.84
C TRP A 231 -10.37 -6.65 17.69
N SER A 232 -9.40 -7.53 17.48
CA SER A 232 -8.12 -7.55 18.19
C SER A 232 -7.01 -6.81 17.46
N ILE A 233 -7.29 -6.15 16.33
CA ILE A 233 -6.32 -5.28 15.64
C ILE A 233 -5.86 -4.19 16.61
N PRO A 234 -4.55 -4.12 16.95
CA PRO A 234 -4.10 -3.34 18.10
C PRO A 234 -4.12 -1.83 17.86
N LYS A 235 -3.99 -1.38 16.62
CA LYS A 235 -4.05 0.04 16.24
C LYS A 235 -5.18 0.25 15.25
N MET A 236 -6.01 1.25 15.46
CA MET A 236 -7.09 1.56 14.54
C MET A 236 -6.56 1.89 13.14
N THR A 237 -5.40 2.51 13.04
CA THR A 237 -4.74 2.81 11.75
C THR A 237 -4.20 1.60 10.99
N ASP A 238 -4.14 0.42 11.61
CA ASP A 238 -3.83 -0.85 10.93
C ASP A 238 -5.10 -1.50 10.33
N PHE A 239 -6.26 -0.90 10.58
CA PHE A 239 -7.52 -1.28 9.95
C PHE A 239 -7.71 -0.51 8.64
N TRP A 240 -8.02 -1.24 7.56
CA TRP A 240 -8.21 -0.64 6.24
C TRP A 240 -9.35 0.39 6.22
N GLY A 241 -9.05 1.58 5.71
CA GLY A 241 -9.98 2.72 5.69
C GLY A 241 -9.83 3.70 6.87
N ILE A 242 -9.08 3.35 7.92
CA ILE A 242 -8.82 4.24 9.06
C ILE A 242 -7.40 4.82 9.00
N GLY A 243 -7.29 6.09 8.62
CA GLY A 243 -6.04 6.85 8.74
C GLY A 243 -6.02 7.71 10.01
N ASN A 244 -4.88 8.36 10.29
CA ASN A 244 -4.67 9.17 11.51
C ASN A 244 -5.76 10.22 11.75
N ARG A 245 -6.35 10.80 10.70
CA ARG A 245 -7.43 11.80 10.85
C ARG A 245 -8.75 11.14 11.25
N MET A 246 -9.07 10.00 10.70
CA MET A 246 -10.27 9.22 11.05
C MET A 246 -10.15 8.70 12.48
N GLU A 247 -9.01 8.12 12.85
CA GLU A 247 -8.72 7.69 14.22
C GLU A 247 -8.94 8.80 15.25
N LYS A 248 -8.39 10.00 15.03
CA LYS A 248 -8.61 11.15 15.94
C LYS A 248 -10.08 11.53 16.08
N ARG A 249 -10.85 11.47 14.99
CA ARG A 249 -12.29 11.77 15.04
C ARG A 249 -13.06 10.67 15.78
N LEU A 250 -12.71 9.40 15.57
CA LEU A 250 -13.30 8.28 16.33
C LEU A 250 -12.99 8.40 17.83
N HIS A 251 -11.75 8.75 18.18
CA HIS A 251 -11.36 9.00 19.57
C HIS A 251 -12.18 10.13 20.22
N SER A 252 -12.51 11.18 19.48
CA SER A 252 -13.38 12.27 20.01
C SER A 252 -14.81 11.83 20.30
N LEU A 253 -15.24 10.68 19.75
CA LEU A 253 -16.52 10.04 20.05
C LEU A 253 -16.42 8.97 21.14
N GLY A 254 -15.24 8.79 21.75
CA GLY A 254 -14.99 7.74 22.75
C GLY A 254 -14.78 6.35 22.15
N ILE A 255 -14.45 6.23 20.85
CA ILE A 255 -14.22 4.98 20.15
C ILE A 255 -12.70 4.83 19.94
N PHE A 256 -12.07 3.88 20.67
CA PHE A 256 -10.61 3.72 20.72
C PHE A 256 -10.13 2.37 20.13
N SER A 257 -11.05 1.51 19.69
CA SER A 257 -10.74 0.20 19.12
C SER A 257 -11.73 -0.20 18.03
N ILE A 258 -11.31 -1.16 17.19
CA ILE A 258 -12.19 -1.71 16.14
C ILE A 258 -13.40 -2.41 16.78
N LYS A 259 -13.22 -3.07 17.93
CA LYS A 259 -14.31 -3.67 18.69
C LYS A 259 -15.36 -2.64 19.14
N GLU A 260 -14.92 -1.49 19.63
CA GLU A 260 -15.82 -0.40 20.03
C GLU A 260 -16.52 0.21 18.82
N LEU A 261 -15.80 0.39 17.69
CA LEU A 261 -16.41 0.83 16.43
C LEU A 261 -17.50 -0.16 15.97
N ALA A 262 -17.22 -1.46 15.99
CA ALA A 262 -18.18 -2.49 15.61
C ALA A 262 -19.45 -2.50 16.49
N LYS A 263 -19.32 -2.12 17.76
CA LYS A 263 -20.41 -2.05 18.74
C LYS A 263 -21.05 -0.67 18.87
N ALA A 264 -20.53 0.34 18.19
CA ALA A 264 -21.07 1.69 18.21
C ALA A 264 -22.47 1.74 17.58
N ASN A 265 -23.25 2.77 17.95
CA ASN A 265 -24.53 3.02 17.29
C ASN A 265 -24.30 3.47 15.83
N PRO A 266 -24.78 2.72 14.82
CA PRO A 266 -24.56 3.03 13.40
C PRO A 266 -25.18 4.37 13.00
N ASP A 267 -26.27 4.82 13.62
CA ASP A 267 -26.88 6.11 13.31
C ASP A 267 -25.99 7.27 13.78
N LEU A 268 -25.33 7.13 14.92
CA LEU A 268 -24.34 8.09 15.39
C LEU A 268 -23.15 8.16 14.44
N ILE A 269 -22.62 7.01 14.04
CA ILE A 269 -21.50 6.92 13.08
C ILE A 269 -21.87 7.53 11.73
N LYS A 270 -23.06 7.23 11.23
CA LYS A 270 -23.59 7.81 9.98
C LYS A 270 -23.75 9.33 10.08
N LYS A 271 -24.27 9.84 11.19
CA LYS A 271 -24.43 11.27 11.43
C LYS A 271 -23.10 12.02 11.40
N GLU A 272 -22.06 11.46 12.03
CA GLU A 272 -20.76 12.10 12.17
C GLU A 272 -19.85 11.96 10.92
N PHE A 273 -19.90 10.83 10.23
CA PHE A 273 -18.98 10.50 9.14
C PHE A 273 -19.66 10.28 7.79
N GLY A 274 -21.01 10.34 7.74
CA GLY A 274 -21.77 10.05 6.53
C GLY A 274 -21.72 8.57 6.13
N ILE A 275 -21.89 8.32 4.83
CA ILE A 275 -21.90 6.96 4.25
C ILE A 275 -20.58 6.24 4.53
N MET A 276 -19.45 6.93 4.43
CA MET A 276 -18.12 6.34 4.71
C MET A 276 -18.00 5.83 6.15
N GLY A 277 -18.63 6.51 7.12
CA GLY A 277 -18.66 6.05 8.49
C GLY A 277 -19.47 4.77 8.65
N LEU A 278 -20.64 4.73 8.02
CA LEU A 278 -21.48 3.54 8.03
C LEU A 278 -20.77 2.33 7.38
N GLU A 279 -20.08 2.55 6.27
CA GLU A 279 -19.24 1.54 5.62
C GLU A 279 -18.14 1.01 6.57
N LEU A 280 -17.44 1.91 7.27
CA LEU A 280 -16.45 1.52 8.27
C LEU A 280 -17.05 0.73 9.43
N TRP A 281 -18.27 1.02 9.82
CA TRP A 281 -18.98 0.27 10.84
C TRP A 281 -19.31 -1.16 10.38
N PHE A 282 -19.80 -1.33 9.12
CA PHE A 282 -19.99 -2.64 8.52
C PHE A 282 -18.65 -3.39 8.42
N HIS A 283 -17.60 -2.74 7.95
CA HIS A 283 -16.26 -3.30 7.85
C HIS A 283 -15.72 -3.77 9.20
N ALA A 284 -15.94 -3.01 10.28
CA ALA A 284 -15.56 -3.41 11.63
C ALA A 284 -16.30 -4.68 12.11
N ASN A 285 -17.46 -4.97 11.54
CA ASN A 285 -18.21 -6.20 11.72
C ASN A 285 -17.87 -7.28 10.67
N GLY A 286 -16.83 -7.08 9.86
CA GLY A 286 -16.37 -8.03 8.84
C GLY A 286 -17.24 -8.11 7.60
N ILE A 287 -18.17 -7.17 7.42
CA ILE A 287 -19.12 -7.14 6.30
C ILE A 287 -18.61 -6.21 5.22
N ASP A 288 -18.57 -6.71 3.99
CA ASP A 288 -18.15 -5.98 2.79
C ASP A 288 -18.91 -6.54 1.58
N GLU A 289 -19.65 -5.67 0.91
CA GLU A 289 -20.39 -5.97 -0.32
C GLU A 289 -19.57 -5.71 -1.60
N SER A 290 -18.29 -5.44 -1.46
CA SER A 290 -17.40 -5.23 -2.61
C SER A 290 -17.40 -6.47 -3.51
N ASN A 291 -17.48 -6.22 -4.81
CA ASN A 291 -17.54 -7.28 -5.81
C ASN A 291 -16.37 -7.12 -6.80
N VAL A 292 -15.50 -8.13 -6.83
CA VAL A 292 -14.33 -8.19 -7.72
C VAL A 292 -14.73 -8.06 -9.20
N HIS A 293 -15.90 -8.59 -9.57
CA HIS A 293 -16.43 -8.58 -10.95
C HIS A 293 -17.03 -7.22 -11.38
N LYS A 294 -17.20 -6.29 -10.43
CA LYS A 294 -17.76 -4.96 -10.71
C LYS A 294 -16.72 -3.88 -10.46
N PRO A 295 -15.79 -3.66 -11.38
CA PRO A 295 -14.74 -2.66 -11.20
C PRO A 295 -15.37 -1.26 -11.06
N TYR A 296 -14.83 -0.49 -10.12
CA TYR A 296 -15.25 0.89 -9.93
C TYR A 296 -15.03 1.72 -11.21
N LYS A 297 -16.09 2.31 -11.72
CA LYS A 297 -16.03 3.25 -12.84
C LYS A 297 -16.19 4.67 -12.31
N PRO A 298 -15.11 5.48 -12.31
CA PRO A 298 -15.22 6.86 -11.84
C PRO A 298 -16.17 7.67 -12.70
N LYS A 299 -17.04 8.47 -12.06
CA LYS A 299 -18.00 9.35 -12.75
C LYS A 299 -17.30 10.47 -13.54
N SER A 300 -16.13 10.88 -13.10
CA SER A 300 -15.28 11.87 -13.78
C SER A 300 -13.82 11.43 -13.75
N LYS A 301 -13.06 11.80 -14.79
CA LYS A 301 -11.64 11.53 -14.87
C LYS A 301 -10.89 12.85 -14.90
N GLY A 302 -9.98 13.05 -13.93
CA GLY A 302 -9.06 14.18 -13.91
C GLY A 302 -7.69 13.81 -14.48
N ILE A 303 -7.06 14.74 -15.19
CA ILE A 303 -5.64 14.67 -15.56
C ILE A 303 -4.93 15.74 -14.74
N GLY A 304 -4.07 15.31 -13.82
CA GLY A 304 -3.37 16.22 -12.92
C GLY A 304 -1.87 15.96 -12.87
N ASN A 305 -1.14 16.95 -12.36
CA ASN A 305 0.24 16.83 -11.99
C ASN A 305 0.41 17.38 -10.57
N SER A 306 1.29 16.80 -9.77
CA SER A 306 1.64 17.33 -8.46
C SER A 306 3.13 17.22 -8.23
N GLN A 307 3.72 18.24 -7.62
CA GLN A 307 5.14 18.29 -7.35
C GLN A 307 5.39 18.76 -5.92
N VAL A 308 6.21 18.01 -5.19
CA VAL A 308 6.76 18.47 -3.92
C VAL A 308 8.08 19.19 -4.23
N LEU A 309 8.11 20.48 -3.94
CA LEU A 309 9.25 21.31 -4.26
C LEU A 309 10.46 20.99 -3.36
N PRO A 310 11.69 21.10 -3.86
CA PRO A 310 12.90 20.75 -3.11
C PRO A 310 13.23 21.76 -1.99
N ARG A 311 12.68 22.97 -2.06
CA ARG A 311 12.81 24.05 -1.09
C ARG A 311 11.56 24.91 -1.09
N ASP A 312 11.42 25.81 -0.13
CA ASP A 312 10.38 26.84 -0.14
C ASP A 312 10.71 27.90 -1.21
N TYR A 313 9.72 28.24 -2.01
CA TYR A 313 9.81 29.27 -3.04
C TYR A 313 9.02 30.49 -2.57
N VAL A 314 9.70 31.61 -2.41
CA VAL A 314 9.10 32.85 -1.88
C VAL A 314 8.85 33.92 -2.94
N LYS A 315 9.51 33.80 -4.10
CA LYS A 315 9.33 34.74 -5.21
C LYS A 315 8.19 34.28 -6.11
N GLN A 316 7.24 35.15 -6.37
CA GLN A 316 6.10 34.87 -7.25
C GLN A 316 6.54 34.34 -8.61
N ARG A 317 7.54 34.96 -9.24
CA ARG A 317 8.06 34.53 -10.55
C ARG A 317 8.52 33.09 -10.58
N ASP A 318 9.20 32.64 -9.53
CA ASP A 318 9.71 31.24 -9.46
C ASP A 318 8.54 30.26 -9.37
N ILE A 319 7.49 30.61 -8.64
CA ILE A 319 6.26 29.82 -8.50
C ILE A 319 5.51 29.78 -9.84
N GLU A 320 5.40 30.92 -10.55
CA GLU A 320 4.75 30.98 -11.86
C GLU A 320 5.45 30.11 -12.90
N ILE A 321 6.79 30.05 -12.91
CA ILE A 321 7.57 29.19 -13.82
C ILE A 321 7.19 27.72 -13.56
N ILE A 322 7.18 27.28 -12.30
CA ILE A 322 6.83 25.91 -11.94
C ILE A 322 5.39 25.58 -12.35
N LEU A 323 4.46 26.50 -12.10
CA LEU A 323 3.05 26.31 -12.50
C LEU A 323 2.90 26.20 -14.03
N ARG A 324 3.64 27.01 -14.81
CA ARG A 324 3.63 26.91 -16.27
C ARG A 324 4.15 25.56 -16.77
N GLU A 325 5.28 25.09 -16.23
CA GLU A 325 5.83 23.76 -16.56
C GLU A 325 4.82 22.66 -16.23
N MET A 326 4.18 22.71 -15.06
CA MET A 326 3.17 21.73 -14.67
C MET A 326 1.93 21.80 -15.57
N ALA A 327 1.47 22.99 -15.93
CA ALA A 327 0.33 23.19 -16.82
C ALA A 327 0.61 22.65 -18.24
N GLU A 328 1.83 22.88 -18.77
CA GLU A 328 2.25 22.32 -20.06
C GLU A 328 2.23 20.80 -20.06
N GLN A 329 2.76 20.16 -19.01
CA GLN A 329 2.75 18.69 -18.88
C GLN A 329 1.31 18.15 -18.85
N VAL A 330 0.41 18.79 -18.11
CA VAL A 330 -1.01 18.42 -18.08
C VAL A 330 -1.66 18.62 -19.46
N ALA A 331 -1.39 19.75 -20.12
CA ALA A 331 -1.93 20.04 -21.45
C ALA A 331 -1.44 19.04 -22.51
N VAL A 332 -0.17 18.63 -22.47
CA VAL A 332 0.37 17.57 -23.36
C VAL A 332 -0.35 16.25 -23.12
N ARG A 333 -0.54 15.85 -21.87
CA ARG A 333 -1.26 14.60 -21.53
C ARG A 333 -2.72 14.65 -21.97
N LEU A 334 -3.38 15.80 -21.82
CA LEU A 334 -4.76 16.01 -22.22
C LEU A 334 -4.90 15.88 -23.76
N ARG A 335 -3.98 16.53 -24.52
CA ARG A 335 -3.95 16.42 -25.99
C ARG A 335 -3.69 14.98 -26.45
N ARG A 336 -2.72 14.28 -25.84
CA ARG A 336 -2.43 12.87 -26.16
C ARG A 336 -3.64 11.95 -25.89
N ALA A 337 -4.44 12.28 -24.89
CA ALA A 337 -5.68 11.54 -24.57
C ALA A 337 -6.86 11.93 -25.47
N GLY A 338 -6.71 12.90 -26.39
CA GLY A 338 -7.81 13.41 -27.25
C GLY A 338 -8.96 14.04 -26.45
N LYS A 339 -8.66 14.65 -25.27
CA LYS A 339 -9.66 15.19 -24.36
C LYS A 339 -9.55 16.70 -24.23
N LYS A 340 -10.68 17.30 -23.79
CA LYS A 340 -10.78 18.72 -23.42
C LYS A 340 -11.12 18.79 -21.93
N ALA A 341 -10.61 19.79 -21.23
CA ALA A 341 -10.97 20.08 -19.85
C ALA A 341 -12.13 21.09 -19.79
N THR A 342 -13.08 20.86 -18.90
CA THR A 342 -14.16 21.80 -18.57
C THR A 342 -13.89 22.53 -17.25
N VAL A 343 -13.04 21.93 -16.40
CA VAL A 343 -12.61 22.52 -15.12
C VAL A 343 -11.10 22.46 -15.01
N VAL A 344 -10.50 23.55 -14.56
CA VAL A 344 -9.08 23.64 -14.23
C VAL A 344 -8.97 24.05 -12.76
N SER A 345 -8.19 23.30 -11.97
CA SER A 345 -7.95 23.61 -10.58
C SER A 345 -6.45 23.64 -10.25
N ILE A 346 -6.07 24.58 -9.36
CA ILE A 346 -4.71 24.72 -8.85
C ILE A 346 -4.74 24.60 -7.35
N HIS A 347 -3.80 23.85 -6.79
CA HIS A 347 -3.59 23.75 -5.36
C HIS A 347 -2.15 24.15 -5.01
N LEU A 348 -2.00 25.11 -4.11
CA LEU A 348 -0.70 25.55 -3.56
C LEU A 348 -0.66 25.21 -2.06
N GLY A 349 0.31 24.37 -1.68
CA GLY A 349 0.60 24.08 -0.27
C GLY A 349 1.71 24.98 0.25
N TYR A 350 1.47 25.68 1.35
CA TYR A 350 2.48 26.48 2.03
C TYR A 350 3.38 25.62 2.93
N SER A 351 4.57 26.16 3.26
CA SER A 351 5.48 25.52 4.21
C SER A 351 4.85 25.38 5.60
N LYS A 352 5.40 24.46 6.43
CA LYS A 352 4.83 24.16 7.76
C LYS A 352 4.74 25.37 8.71
N VAL A 353 5.57 26.38 8.50
CA VAL A 353 5.55 27.62 9.31
C VAL A 353 4.30 28.45 9.02
N GLU A 354 3.72 28.33 7.80
CA GLU A 354 2.54 29.08 7.36
C GLU A 354 1.32 28.20 7.04
N GLN A 355 1.27 26.97 7.49
CA GLN A 355 0.27 25.95 7.15
C GLN A 355 -1.21 26.30 7.43
N LYS A 356 -1.52 27.47 7.90
CA LYS A 356 -2.91 27.93 8.11
C LYS A 356 -3.57 28.51 6.85
N ARG A 357 -2.86 28.62 5.72
CA ARG A 357 -3.38 29.19 4.48
C ARG A 357 -3.10 28.26 3.30
N SER A 358 -4.14 27.62 2.77
CA SER A 358 -4.12 26.99 1.46
C SER A 358 -5.07 27.73 0.53
N ILE A 359 -4.65 28.00 -0.71
CA ILE A 359 -5.52 28.61 -1.72
C ILE A 359 -5.94 27.49 -2.66
N HIS A 360 -7.25 27.27 -2.78
CA HIS A 360 -7.88 26.47 -3.80
C HIS A 360 -8.60 27.41 -4.76
N THR A 361 -8.28 27.34 -6.05
CA THR A 361 -9.02 28.02 -7.10
C THR A 361 -9.53 26.95 -8.09
N GLN A 362 -10.82 26.94 -8.31
CA GLN A 362 -11.49 26.15 -9.34
C GLN A 362 -11.72 26.99 -10.57
#